data_d7d2880af8067122648b23a0c2ef5b2c
#
_entry.id   d7d2880af8067122648b23a0c2ef5b2c
#
_cell.length_a   1.000
_cell.length_b   1.000
_cell.length_c   1.000
_cell.angle_alpha   90.00
_cell.angle_beta   90.00
_cell.angle_gamma   90.00
#
_symmetry.space_group_name_H-M   'P 1'
#
loop_
_entity.id
_entity.type
_entity.pdbx_description
1 polymer ?
#
loop_
_entity_poly.entity_id
_entity_poly.type
_entity_poly.pdbx_seq_one_letter_code
_entity_poly.pdbx_strand_id
1 'polypeptide(L)'
;NSILLDFGGCIVETPALNLVYTHPRELLGDRVHARFGKEFPIRFDMLDTMHGQNLSLQVHPLTEYIQSHFHMHYTQDESYYFLDVAGNDPCVYLGIKTGTKPEEMLDALQMAQEGGEAFQADKFVNRVPVKKHDHVLIPSGTVHCSGADTMVLEISATPYIFTFKLWD
;
A
#
# COMPACT_ATOMS: atom_id res chain seq x y z
N ASN A 1 -4.72 15.04 2.71
CA ASN A 1 -3.49 15.70 3.15
C ASN A 1 -3.62 17.20 2.95
N SER A 2 -3.46 17.98 4.02
CA SER A 2 -3.47 19.45 3.99
C SER A 2 -2.05 20.00 4.17
N ILE A 3 -1.88 21.23 3.74
CA ILE A 3 -0.70 22.07 3.93
C ILE A 3 -1.10 23.39 4.59
N LEU A 4 -0.18 23.95 5.30
CA LEU A 4 -0.34 25.28 5.91
C LEU A 4 0.43 26.30 5.06
N LEU A 5 -0.28 27.29 4.56
CA LEU A 5 0.30 28.41 3.81
C LEU A 5 0.34 29.66 4.71
N ASP A 6 1.51 30.28 4.82
CA ASP A 6 1.70 31.52 5.56
C ASP A 6 1.68 32.73 4.59
N PHE A 7 0.72 33.59 4.77
CA PHE A 7 0.56 34.86 4.03
C PHE A 7 0.91 36.04 4.94
N GLY A 8 2.15 36.12 5.41
CA GLY A 8 2.63 37.22 6.22
C GLY A 8 2.00 37.24 7.63
N GLY A 9 1.93 36.07 8.27
CA GLY A 9 1.36 35.86 9.60
C GLY A 9 -0.11 35.41 9.61
N CYS A 10 -0.75 35.34 8.44
CA CYS A 10 -2.05 34.70 8.29
C CYS A 10 -1.84 33.26 7.77
N ILE A 11 -2.09 32.28 8.65
CA ILE A 11 -1.96 30.86 8.30
C ILE A 11 -3.28 30.36 7.73
N VAL A 12 -3.23 29.82 6.50
CA VAL A 12 -4.37 29.21 5.81
C VAL A 12 -4.08 27.72 5.59
N GLU A 13 -4.94 26.87 6.09
CA GLU A 13 -4.91 25.44 5.79
C GLU A 13 -5.66 25.19 4.49
N THR A 14 -5.04 24.44 3.56
CA THR A 14 -5.63 24.05 2.28
C THR A 14 -5.23 22.64 1.89
N PRO A 15 -6.08 21.89 1.17
CA PRO A 15 -5.68 20.61 0.60
C PRO A 15 -4.44 20.77 -0.31
N ALA A 16 -3.44 19.91 -0.12
CA ALA A 16 -2.22 19.93 -0.94
C ALA A 16 -2.52 19.80 -2.43
N LEU A 17 -3.61 19.09 -2.78
CA LEU A 17 -4.09 18.93 -4.14
C LEU A 17 -4.41 20.26 -4.84
N ASN A 18 -4.83 21.29 -4.10
CA ASN A 18 -5.10 22.61 -4.67
C ASN A 18 -3.85 23.24 -5.28
N LEU A 19 -2.67 23.05 -4.68
CA LEU A 19 -1.42 23.51 -5.26
C LEU A 19 -1.06 22.75 -6.53
N VAL A 20 -1.27 21.44 -6.55
CA VAL A 20 -1.02 20.63 -7.74
C VAL A 20 -1.91 21.06 -8.90
N TYR A 21 -3.19 21.38 -8.64
CA TYR A 21 -4.10 21.87 -9.67
C TYR A 21 -3.77 23.26 -10.20
N THR A 22 -3.28 24.15 -9.34
CA THR A 22 -2.97 25.54 -9.71
C THR A 22 -1.57 25.72 -10.26
N HIS A 23 -0.60 24.93 -9.78
CA HIS A 23 0.83 25.03 -10.11
C HIS A 23 1.43 23.66 -10.50
N PRO A 24 0.81 22.92 -11.45
CA PRO A 24 1.23 21.55 -11.74
C PRO A 24 2.66 21.46 -12.30
N ARG A 25 3.07 22.38 -13.15
CA ARG A 25 4.41 22.35 -13.75
C ARG A 25 5.51 22.66 -12.75
N GLU A 26 5.28 23.64 -11.90
CA GLU A 26 6.23 24.06 -10.87
C GLU A 26 6.45 22.97 -9.83
N LEU A 27 5.39 22.23 -9.49
CA LEU A 27 5.45 21.15 -8.48
C LEU A 27 5.90 19.82 -9.04
N LEU A 28 5.40 19.43 -10.22
CA LEU A 28 5.67 18.12 -10.81
C LEU A 28 6.88 18.12 -11.75
N GLY A 29 7.25 19.29 -12.26
CA GLY A 29 8.21 19.41 -13.35
C GLY A 29 7.63 18.97 -14.70
N ASP A 30 8.30 19.35 -15.78
CA ASP A 30 7.78 19.16 -17.15
C ASP A 30 7.54 17.70 -17.52
N ARG A 31 8.42 16.79 -17.09
CA ARG A 31 8.33 15.37 -17.43
C ARG A 31 7.13 14.68 -16.78
N VAL A 32 6.90 14.92 -15.50
CA VAL A 32 5.78 14.32 -14.76
C VAL A 32 4.48 14.96 -15.21
N HIS A 33 4.45 16.29 -15.35
CA HIS A 33 3.28 17.01 -15.87
C HIS A 33 2.88 16.53 -17.28
N ALA A 34 3.84 16.32 -18.19
CA ALA A 34 3.55 15.82 -19.52
C ALA A 34 2.92 14.42 -19.56
N ARG A 35 3.23 13.57 -18.56
CA ARG A 35 2.72 12.22 -18.46
C ARG A 35 1.42 12.12 -17.66
N PHE A 36 1.31 12.85 -16.57
CA PHE A 36 0.23 12.72 -15.58
C PHE A 36 -0.68 13.95 -15.48
N GLY A 37 -0.39 15.02 -16.26
CA GLY A 37 -1.19 16.24 -16.23
C GLY A 37 -1.15 16.90 -14.85
N LYS A 38 -2.31 17.03 -14.22
CA LYS A 38 -2.46 17.62 -12.88
C LYS A 38 -2.55 16.55 -11.76
N GLU A 39 -2.20 15.32 -12.04
CA GLU A 39 -2.14 14.27 -11.02
C GLU A 39 -0.75 14.22 -10.39
N PHE A 40 -0.72 14.13 -9.07
CA PHE A 40 0.51 13.81 -8.34
C PHE A 40 0.60 12.28 -8.23
N PRO A 41 1.45 11.61 -9.04
CA PRO A 41 1.38 10.16 -9.22
C PRO A 41 2.10 9.37 -8.11
N ILE A 42 2.13 9.91 -6.92
CA ILE A 42 2.75 9.29 -5.75
C ILE A 42 1.87 9.54 -4.53
N ARG A 43 1.72 8.52 -3.72
CA ARG A 43 1.15 8.59 -2.38
C ARG A 43 2.17 8.03 -1.40
N PHE A 44 2.22 8.58 -0.22
CA PHE A 44 2.99 8.03 0.90
C PHE A 44 2.15 8.07 2.17
N ASP A 45 2.27 7.00 2.95
CA ASP A 45 1.58 6.84 4.22
C ASP A 45 2.54 6.31 5.28
N MET A 46 2.23 6.64 6.52
CA MET A 46 2.84 6.01 7.69
C MET A 46 1.89 4.93 8.19
N LEU A 47 2.34 3.67 8.15
CA LEU A 47 1.62 2.53 8.67
C LEU A 47 2.22 2.13 10.00
N ASP A 48 1.41 2.13 11.05
CA ASP A 48 1.85 1.84 12.41
C ASP A 48 1.07 0.65 12.96
N THR A 49 1.77 -0.46 13.16
CA THR A 49 1.26 -1.69 13.79
C THR A 49 1.97 -2.00 15.11
N MET A 50 2.64 -1.00 15.70
CA MET A 50 3.35 -1.16 16.97
C MET A 50 2.37 -1.54 18.08
N HIS A 51 2.65 -2.63 18.78
CA HIS A 51 1.79 -3.21 19.81
C HIS A 51 0.38 -3.58 19.35
N GLY A 52 0.20 -3.68 18.04
CA GLY A 52 -1.05 -4.05 17.40
C GLY A 52 -0.95 -5.41 16.68
N GLN A 53 -1.81 -5.56 15.68
CA GLN A 53 -1.85 -6.74 14.81
C GLN A 53 -1.39 -6.38 13.40
N ASN A 54 -1.28 -7.40 12.52
CA ASN A 54 -0.97 -7.13 11.09
C ASN A 54 -2.06 -6.26 10.45
N LEU A 55 -1.67 -5.57 9.39
CA LEU A 55 -2.64 -4.96 8.48
C LEU A 55 -3.40 -6.03 7.69
N SER A 56 -4.49 -5.62 7.04
CA SER A 56 -5.25 -6.49 6.14
C SER A 56 -4.36 -7.10 5.08
N LEU A 57 -4.47 -8.40 4.88
CA LEU A 57 -3.83 -9.07 3.74
C LEU A 57 -4.54 -8.63 2.46
N GLN A 58 -3.78 -8.11 1.50
CA GLN A 58 -4.32 -7.44 0.33
C GLN A 58 -3.51 -7.72 -0.93
N VAL A 59 -4.08 -7.34 -2.07
CA VAL A 59 -3.39 -7.37 -3.37
C VAL A 59 -3.85 -6.19 -4.24
N HIS A 60 -2.91 -5.48 -4.85
CA HIS A 60 -3.20 -4.50 -5.88
C HIS A 60 -3.32 -5.21 -7.22
N PRO A 61 -4.36 -4.93 -8.03
CA PRO A 61 -4.54 -5.62 -9.31
C PRO A 61 -3.45 -5.26 -10.32
N LEU A 62 -3.21 -6.15 -11.27
CA LEU A 62 -2.31 -5.87 -12.39
C LEU A 62 -2.83 -4.74 -13.27
N THR A 63 -1.93 -4.06 -13.98
CA THR A 63 -2.27 -2.92 -14.84
C THR A 63 -3.32 -3.28 -15.90
N GLU A 64 -3.17 -4.41 -16.57
CA GLU A 64 -4.10 -4.87 -17.61
C GLU A 64 -5.51 -5.11 -17.04
N TYR A 65 -5.58 -5.63 -15.82
CA TYR A 65 -6.84 -5.86 -15.14
C TYR A 65 -7.54 -4.55 -14.78
N ILE A 66 -6.81 -3.60 -14.19
CA ILE A 66 -7.37 -2.32 -13.76
C ILE A 66 -7.80 -1.46 -14.96
N GLN A 67 -7.07 -1.53 -16.07
CA GLN A 67 -7.43 -0.85 -17.31
C GLN A 67 -8.70 -1.43 -17.94
N SER A 68 -8.81 -2.75 -18.02
CA SER A 68 -9.95 -3.41 -18.69
C SER A 68 -11.24 -3.37 -17.87
N HIS A 69 -11.17 -3.44 -16.54
CA HIS A 69 -12.35 -3.57 -15.67
C HIS A 69 -12.76 -2.26 -14.98
N PHE A 70 -11.80 -1.37 -14.74
CA PHE A 70 -12.03 -0.15 -13.97
C PHE A 70 -11.69 1.13 -14.75
N HIS A 71 -11.16 1.01 -15.97
CA HIS A 71 -10.78 2.15 -16.82
C HIS A 71 -9.79 3.11 -16.16
N MET A 72 -8.98 2.61 -15.23
CA MET A 72 -7.89 3.36 -14.60
C MET A 72 -6.61 3.18 -15.42
N HIS A 73 -5.76 4.20 -15.45
CA HIS A 73 -4.60 4.23 -16.35
C HIS A 73 -3.41 3.42 -15.85
N TYR A 74 -3.24 3.30 -14.54
CA TYR A 74 -2.13 2.60 -13.91
C TYR A 74 -2.55 2.06 -12.54
N THR A 75 -1.82 1.06 -12.08
CA THR A 75 -2.06 0.36 -10.82
C THR A 75 -1.17 0.90 -9.70
N GLN A 76 -1.31 0.34 -8.52
CA GLN A 76 -0.50 0.63 -7.34
C GLN A 76 0.67 -0.35 -7.26
N ASP A 77 1.83 0.07 -7.77
CA ASP A 77 3.12 -0.50 -7.35
C ASP A 77 3.58 0.24 -6.11
N GLU A 78 4.10 -0.47 -5.12
CA GLU A 78 4.49 0.16 -3.87
C GLU A 78 5.78 -0.38 -3.29
N SER A 79 6.24 0.27 -2.25
CA SER A 79 7.36 -0.18 -1.45
C SER A 79 7.16 0.17 0.01
N TYR A 80 7.71 -0.66 0.91
CA TYR A 80 7.76 -0.45 2.34
C TYR A 80 9.20 -0.15 2.76
N TYR A 81 9.37 0.93 3.51
CA TYR A 81 10.60 1.21 4.24
C TYR A 81 10.31 1.13 5.73
N PHE A 82 10.98 0.22 6.43
CA PHE A 82 10.75 -0.01 7.85
C PHE A 82 11.45 1.05 8.69
N LEU A 83 10.68 2.00 9.20
CA LEU A 83 11.16 3.08 10.06
C LEU A 83 11.55 2.59 11.44
N ASP A 84 10.78 1.62 11.97
CA ASP A 84 11.08 0.95 13.24
C ASP A 84 10.39 -0.41 13.31
N VAL A 85 10.86 -1.26 14.20
CA VAL A 85 10.30 -2.57 14.50
C VAL A 85 10.39 -2.86 16.00
N ALA A 86 9.44 -3.62 16.53
CA ALA A 86 9.41 -4.05 17.92
C ALA A 86 9.20 -5.56 18.02
N GLY A 87 9.13 -6.08 19.26
CA GLY A 87 8.89 -7.51 19.48
C GLY A 87 10.05 -8.41 19.03
N ASN A 88 9.78 -9.71 18.99
CA ASN A 88 10.80 -10.73 18.71
C ASN A 88 10.76 -11.26 17.27
N ASP A 89 9.72 -10.91 16.51
CA ASP A 89 9.48 -11.57 15.22
C ASP A 89 8.73 -10.66 14.23
N PRO A 90 9.19 -9.40 14.05
CA PRO A 90 8.60 -8.49 13.08
C PRO A 90 8.78 -9.03 11.65
N CYS A 91 7.75 -8.88 10.84
CA CYS A 91 7.76 -9.43 9.48
C CYS A 91 6.91 -8.61 8.51
N VAL A 92 7.06 -8.92 7.24
CA VAL A 92 6.13 -8.58 6.16
C VAL A 92 5.60 -9.88 5.54
N TYR A 93 4.32 -9.96 5.29
CA TYR A 93 3.74 -10.99 4.44
C TYR A 93 3.93 -10.58 2.99
N LEU A 94 4.56 -11.42 2.18
CA LEU A 94 5.01 -11.03 0.84
C LEU A 94 4.98 -12.20 -0.16
N GLY A 95 3.99 -12.18 -1.02
CA GLY A 95 3.80 -13.16 -2.09
C GLY A 95 3.29 -14.52 -1.63
N ILE A 96 2.55 -15.16 -2.48
CA ILE A 96 2.01 -16.51 -2.25
C ILE A 96 3.15 -17.52 -2.27
N LYS A 97 3.11 -18.51 -1.37
CA LYS A 97 4.08 -19.58 -1.31
C LYS A 97 4.04 -20.46 -2.56
N THR A 98 5.22 -20.85 -3.03
CA THR A 98 5.35 -21.78 -4.15
C THR A 98 4.60 -23.10 -3.87
N GLY A 99 3.77 -23.53 -4.83
CA GLY A 99 2.97 -24.74 -4.71
C GLY A 99 1.62 -24.56 -4.01
N THR A 100 1.29 -23.37 -3.54
CA THR A 100 -0.08 -23.05 -3.09
C THR A 100 -1.05 -23.24 -4.25
N LYS A 101 -2.09 -24.02 -4.02
CA LYS A 101 -3.20 -24.14 -4.99
C LYS A 101 -4.21 -23.04 -4.73
N PRO A 102 -4.62 -22.29 -5.78
CA PRO A 102 -5.58 -21.21 -5.63
C PRO A 102 -6.88 -21.63 -4.94
N GLU A 103 -7.37 -22.82 -5.27
CA GLU A 103 -8.61 -23.36 -4.74
C GLU A 103 -8.51 -23.60 -3.22
N GLU A 104 -7.39 -24.14 -2.74
CA GLU A 104 -7.18 -24.38 -1.31
C GLU A 104 -7.13 -23.06 -0.50
N MET A 105 -6.53 -22.03 -1.07
CA MET A 105 -6.50 -20.69 -0.44
C MET A 105 -7.87 -20.04 -0.45
N LEU A 106 -8.61 -20.16 -1.56
CA LEU A 106 -9.96 -19.62 -1.69
C LEU A 106 -10.93 -20.28 -0.70
N ASP A 107 -10.90 -21.62 -0.62
CA ASP A 107 -11.71 -22.37 0.35
C ASP A 107 -11.45 -21.94 1.78
N ALA A 108 -10.15 -21.75 2.14
CA ALA A 108 -9.78 -21.30 3.48
C ALA A 108 -10.26 -19.87 3.78
N LEU A 109 -10.22 -18.95 2.80
CA LEU A 109 -10.76 -17.60 2.93
C LEU A 109 -12.28 -17.62 3.09
N GLN A 110 -12.99 -18.43 2.31
CA GLN A 110 -14.45 -18.57 2.40
C GLN A 110 -14.86 -19.16 3.75
N MET A 111 -14.20 -20.21 4.22
CA MET A 111 -14.47 -20.79 5.54
C MET A 111 -14.29 -19.76 6.66
N ALA A 112 -13.24 -18.94 6.59
CA ALA A 112 -13.01 -17.88 7.58
C ALA A 112 -14.11 -16.81 7.53
N GLN A 113 -14.53 -16.41 6.34
CA GLN A 113 -15.60 -15.43 6.13
C GLN A 113 -16.97 -15.93 6.66
N GLU A 114 -17.24 -17.23 6.56
CA GLU A 114 -18.47 -17.86 7.05
C GLU A 114 -18.46 -18.11 8.57
N GLY A 115 -17.42 -17.66 9.28
CA GLY A 115 -17.28 -17.81 10.72
C GLY A 115 -16.76 -19.18 11.17
N GLY A 116 -16.11 -19.90 10.26
CA GLY A 116 -15.39 -21.14 10.55
C GLY A 116 -14.01 -20.90 11.17
N GLU A 117 -13.04 -21.71 10.80
CA GLU A 117 -11.66 -21.56 11.26
C GLU A 117 -11.03 -20.28 10.70
N ALA A 118 -10.30 -19.51 11.53
CA ALA A 118 -9.62 -18.30 11.11
C ALA A 118 -8.60 -18.58 9.99
N PHE A 119 -8.53 -17.67 9.00
CA PHE A 119 -7.58 -17.81 7.90
C PHE A 119 -6.14 -17.81 8.40
N GLN A 120 -5.41 -18.85 8.08
CA GLN A 120 -4.01 -19.02 8.48
C GLN A 120 -3.08 -18.50 7.38
N ALA A 121 -2.79 -17.20 7.40
CA ALA A 121 -1.97 -16.52 6.38
C ALA A 121 -0.61 -17.23 6.20
N ASP A 122 0.02 -17.67 7.28
CA ASP A 122 1.31 -18.36 7.26
C ASP A 122 1.31 -19.68 6.45
N LYS A 123 0.15 -20.27 6.21
CA LYS A 123 0.04 -21.46 5.37
C LYS A 123 0.24 -21.14 3.89
N PHE A 124 -0.24 -19.97 3.45
CA PHE A 124 -0.37 -19.62 2.04
C PHE A 124 0.58 -18.52 1.57
N VAL A 125 1.00 -17.62 2.46
CA VAL A 125 1.80 -16.44 2.14
C VAL A 125 3.17 -16.55 2.79
N ASN A 126 4.20 -16.08 2.08
CA ASN A 126 5.55 -16.03 2.64
C ASN A 126 5.60 -15.00 3.76
N ARG A 127 6.17 -15.38 4.88
CA ARG A 127 6.46 -14.50 5.99
C ARG A 127 7.95 -14.18 5.97
N VAL A 128 8.30 -12.93 5.70
CA VAL A 128 9.67 -12.47 5.55
C VAL A 128 10.06 -11.65 6.78
N PRO A 129 11.03 -12.08 7.58
CA PRO A 129 11.51 -11.28 8.71
C PRO A 129 12.07 -9.94 8.24
N VAL A 130 11.81 -8.89 9.01
CA VAL A 130 12.30 -7.54 8.72
C VAL A 130 12.96 -6.90 9.93
N LYS A 131 13.80 -5.92 9.67
CA LYS A 131 14.44 -5.08 10.69
C LYS A 131 14.35 -3.61 10.27
N LYS A 132 14.61 -2.75 11.22
CA LYS A 132 14.72 -1.31 10.97
C LYS A 132 15.65 -1.03 9.79
N HIS A 133 15.21 -0.17 8.88
CA HIS A 133 15.87 0.26 7.65
C HIS A 133 15.86 -0.77 6.50
N ASP A 134 15.18 -1.89 6.65
CA ASP A 134 14.90 -2.74 5.49
C ASP A 134 13.96 -2.03 4.52
N HIS A 135 14.13 -2.33 3.23
CA HIS A 135 13.31 -1.79 2.14
C HIS A 135 12.80 -2.94 1.29
N VAL A 136 11.49 -3.01 1.11
CA VAL A 136 10.80 -4.08 0.38
C VAL A 136 10.03 -3.49 -0.78
N LEU A 137 10.26 -4.02 -1.99
CA LEU A 137 9.48 -3.68 -3.17
C LEU A 137 8.29 -4.62 -3.29
N ILE A 138 7.12 -4.06 -3.56
CA ILE A 138 5.84 -4.77 -3.64
C ILE A 138 5.19 -4.43 -4.97
N PRO A 139 5.55 -5.13 -6.06
CA PRO A 139 4.88 -4.94 -7.34
C PRO A 139 3.40 -5.32 -7.26
N SER A 140 2.58 -4.68 -8.08
CA SER A 140 1.18 -5.07 -8.26
C SER A 140 1.03 -6.56 -8.57
N GLY A 141 -0.05 -7.18 -8.13
CA GLY A 141 -0.27 -8.62 -8.18
C GLY A 141 0.39 -9.40 -7.03
N THR A 142 1.15 -8.74 -6.16
CA THR A 142 1.76 -9.39 -4.99
C THR A 142 0.80 -9.33 -3.80
N VAL A 143 0.41 -10.49 -3.28
CA VAL A 143 -0.33 -10.58 -2.01
C VAL A 143 0.59 -10.19 -0.87
N HIS A 144 0.18 -9.23 -0.04
CA HIS A 144 1.05 -8.68 1.00
C HIS A 144 0.28 -8.02 2.15
N CYS A 145 0.95 -7.84 3.26
CA CYS A 145 0.63 -6.87 4.30
C CYS A 145 1.81 -6.67 5.26
N SER A 146 1.84 -5.53 5.95
CA SER A 146 2.76 -5.33 7.07
C SER A 146 2.33 -6.18 8.26
N GLY A 147 3.28 -6.88 8.86
CA GLY A 147 3.07 -7.68 10.06
C GLY A 147 2.91 -6.81 11.31
N ALA A 148 2.62 -7.44 12.44
CA ALA A 148 2.56 -6.77 13.72
C ALA A 148 3.94 -6.18 14.13
N ASP A 149 3.90 -5.22 15.04
CA ASP A 149 5.09 -4.59 15.63
C ASP A 149 6.04 -3.94 14.62
N THR A 150 5.50 -3.30 13.58
CA THR A 150 6.26 -2.57 12.56
C THR A 150 5.77 -1.14 12.41
N MET A 151 6.67 -0.23 12.09
CA MET A 151 6.37 1.12 11.62
C MET A 151 6.95 1.30 10.22
N VAL A 152 6.11 1.55 9.24
CA VAL A 152 6.45 1.54 7.82
C VAL A 152 6.16 2.90 7.20
N LEU A 153 7.08 3.40 6.38
CA LEU A 153 6.79 4.39 5.37
C LEU A 153 6.46 3.64 4.08
N GLU A 154 5.18 3.67 3.68
CA GLU A 154 4.73 3.19 2.39
C GLU A 154 4.86 4.29 1.34
N ILE A 155 5.39 3.94 0.18
CA ILE A 155 5.44 4.81 -1.01
C ILE A 155 4.81 4.05 -2.17
N SER A 156 3.73 4.63 -2.70
CA SER A 156 2.92 4.03 -3.78
C SER A 156 2.98 4.87 -5.04
N ALA A 157 3.07 4.21 -6.21
CA ALA A 157 3.10 4.85 -7.53
C ALA A 157 1.71 5.25 -8.03
N THR A 158 0.85 5.74 -7.16
CA THR A 158 -0.52 6.18 -7.48
C THR A 158 -1.01 7.21 -6.46
N PRO A 159 -1.84 8.19 -6.83
CA PRO A 159 -2.49 9.06 -5.87
C PRO A 159 -3.68 8.40 -5.16
N TYR A 160 -4.11 7.21 -5.59
CA TYR A 160 -5.30 6.52 -5.09
C TYR A 160 -4.92 5.26 -4.31
N ILE A 161 -5.81 4.85 -3.41
CA ILE A 161 -5.81 3.49 -2.87
C ILE A 161 -6.74 2.66 -3.75
N PHE A 162 -6.20 1.60 -4.35
CA PHE A 162 -6.99 0.60 -5.05
C PHE A 162 -6.46 -0.79 -4.73
N THR A 163 -7.18 -1.50 -3.88
CA THR A 163 -6.74 -2.80 -3.41
C THR A 163 -7.92 -3.75 -3.23
N PHE A 164 -7.65 -5.03 -3.37
CA PHE A 164 -8.55 -6.10 -2.96
C PHE A 164 -8.07 -6.65 -1.62
N LYS A 165 -8.88 -6.47 -0.58
CA LYS A 165 -8.64 -7.10 0.71
C LYS A 165 -9.05 -8.56 0.65
N LEU A 166 -8.15 -9.43 1.11
CA LEU A 166 -8.35 -10.87 1.15
C LEU A 166 -8.76 -11.32 2.55
N TRP A 167 -8.17 -10.73 3.58
CA TRP A 167 -8.39 -11.08 4.98
C TRP A 167 -7.96 -9.93 5.90
N ASP A 168 -8.73 -9.72 6.99
CA ASP A 168 -8.46 -8.79 8.10
C ASP A 168 -8.24 -9.54 9.41
#